data_1cf4306252b151632d60dfd089e57b15
#
_entry.id   1cf4306252b151632d60dfd089e57b15
#
_cell.length_a   1.000
_cell.length_b   1.000
_cell.length_c   1.000
_cell.angle_alpha   90.00
_cell.angle_beta   90.00
_cell.angle_gamma   90.00
#
_symmetry.space_group_name_H-M   'P 1'
#
loop_
_entity.id
_entity.type
_entity.pdbx_description
1 polymer ?
#
loop_
_entity_poly.entity_id
_entity_poly.type
_entity_poly.pdbx_seq_one_letter_code
_entity_poly.pdbx_strand_id
1 'polypeptide(L)'
;MRLYWSPSSNLSSAEIIELWENTLASPPSVVACDTETISLNNKSVVGVGIAINSMQGFYVTPDDPDFLRYLTLLQDPRTQVIYHNAPFDLRVLRPHKVQYSNIDDTANL
;
A
#
# COMPACT_ATOMS: atom_id res chain seq x y z
N MET A 1 12.54 -3.66 -2.32
CA MET A 1 11.97 -4.47 -3.41
C MET A 1 10.59 -3.97 -3.75
N ARG A 2 10.27 -3.94 -5.00
CA ARG A 2 8.95 -3.59 -5.51
C ARG A 2 8.46 -4.68 -6.43
N LEU A 3 7.22 -5.10 -6.24
CA LEU A 3 6.53 -6.01 -7.13
C LEU A 3 5.23 -5.37 -7.59
N TYR A 4 4.87 -5.64 -8.81
CA TYR A 4 3.62 -5.16 -9.40
C TYR A 4 2.88 -6.36 -10.00
N TRP A 5 1.57 -6.40 -9.82
CA TRP A 5 0.76 -7.45 -10.43
C TRP A 5 -0.39 -6.87 -11.24
N SER A 6 -0.68 -7.56 -12.33
CA SER A 6 -1.84 -7.31 -13.18
C SER A 6 -2.10 -8.57 -13.99
N PRO A 7 -3.35 -9.00 -14.17
CA PRO A 7 -3.63 -10.21 -14.95
C PRO A 7 -3.27 -10.09 -16.43
N SER A 8 -3.05 -8.88 -16.93
CA SER A 8 -2.67 -8.65 -18.34
C SER A 8 -1.21 -8.27 -18.50
N SER A 9 -0.35 -8.59 -17.54
CA SER A 9 0.93 -7.92 -17.43
C SER A 9 2.04 -8.54 -18.26
N ASN A 10 2.44 -7.82 -19.28
CA ASN A 10 3.79 -7.86 -19.84
C ASN A 10 4.43 -6.47 -19.72
N LEU A 11 4.29 -5.86 -18.56
CA LEU A 11 4.83 -4.52 -18.35
C LEU A 11 6.34 -4.57 -18.16
N SER A 12 7.06 -3.68 -18.82
CA SER A 12 8.47 -3.45 -18.57
C SER A 12 8.68 -2.72 -17.24
N SER A 13 9.91 -2.75 -16.73
CA SER A 13 10.25 -2.00 -15.50
C SER A 13 9.95 -0.51 -15.64
N ALA A 14 10.21 0.07 -16.82
CA ALA A 14 9.92 1.48 -17.07
C ALA A 14 8.41 1.77 -17.03
N GLU A 15 7.59 0.88 -17.59
CA GLU A 15 6.13 1.02 -17.57
C GLU A 15 5.59 0.90 -16.15
N ILE A 16 6.16 0.02 -15.33
CA ILE A 16 5.78 -0.13 -13.92
C ILE A 16 6.09 1.15 -13.14
N ILE A 17 7.27 1.72 -13.33
CA ILE A 17 7.67 2.97 -12.69
C ILE A 17 6.72 4.10 -13.11
N GLU A 18 6.41 4.21 -14.39
CA GLU A 18 5.49 5.22 -14.90
C GLU A 18 4.09 5.08 -14.28
N LEU A 19 3.59 3.86 -14.18
CA LEU A 19 2.29 3.60 -13.55
C LEU A 19 2.27 4.05 -12.09
N TRP A 20 3.34 3.76 -11.35
CA TRP A 20 3.48 4.19 -9.97
C TRP A 20 3.49 5.70 -9.84
N GLU A 21 4.30 6.38 -10.65
CA GLU A 21 4.38 7.84 -10.63
C GLU A 21 3.03 8.47 -10.94
N ASN A 22 2.32 7.94 -11.92
CA ASN A 22 0.99 8.42 -12.27
C ASN A 22 -0.01 8.19 -11.13
N THR A 23 0.08 7.05 -10.44
CA THR A 23 -0.79 6.73 -9.30
C THR A 23 -0.54 7.67 -8.13
N LEU A 24 0.72 8.00 -7.84
CA LEU A 24 1.04 8.94 -6.77
C LEU A 24 0.60 10.36 -7.10
N ALA A 25 0.71 10.76 -8.38
CA ALA A 25 0.31 12.09 -8.82
C ALA A 25 -1.21 12.27 -8.89
N SER A 26 -1.92 11.22 -9.27
CA SER A 26 -3.39 11.22 -9.39
C SER A 26 -3.92 9.95 -8.74
N PRO A 27 -3.98 9.90 -7.40
CA PRO A 27 -4.35 8.68 -6.69
C PRO A 27 -5.81 8.29 -6.95
N PRO A 28 -6.11 6.99 -6.95
CA PRO A 28 -7.49 6.53 -7.05
C PRO A 28 -8.28 6.95 -5.82
N SER A 29 -9.61 6.99 -5.97
CA SER A 29 -10.50 7.37 -4.86
C SER A 29 -10.50 6.34 -3.73
N VAL A 30 -10.19 5.09 -4.02
CA VAL A 30 -10.17 3.99 -3.06
C VAL A 30 -8.98 3.09 -3.35
N VAL A 31 -8.25 2.72 -2.31
CA VAL A 31 -7.20 1.68 -2.38
C VAL A 31 -7.41 0.69 -1.23
N ALA A 32 -6.97 -0.55 -1.43
CA ALA A 32 -6.93 -1.56 -0.38
C ALA A 32 -5.49 -1.77 0.05
N CYS A 33 -5.26 -1.85 1.36
CA CYS A 33 -3.93 -2.02 1.93
C CYS A 33 -3.89 -3.25 2.81
N ASP A 34 -2.82 -4.05 2.65
CA ASP A 34 -2.53 -5.20 3.49
C ASP A 34 -1.07 -5.12 3.92
N THR A 35 -0.82 -5.30 5.22
CA THR A 35 0.54 -5.31 5.76
C THR A 35 0.96 -6.73 6.09
N GLU A 36 2.24 -7.04 5.87
CA GLU A 36 2.84 -8.29 6.28
C GLU A 36 3.93 -8.03 7.32
N THR A 37 3.91 -8.83 8.39
CA THR A 37 4.88 -8.74 9.49
C THR A 37 5.58 -10.09 9.66
N ILE A 38 6.68 -10.08 10.42
CA ILE A 38 7.44 -11.29 10.71
C ILE A 38 6.56 -12.31 11.46
N SER A 39 5.79 -11.84 12.44
CA SER A 39 4.86 -12.67 13.20
C SER A 39 3.82 -11.78 13.89
N LEU A 40 2.82 -12.41 14.51
CA LEU A 40 1.83 -11.67 15.31
C LEU A 40 2.47 -10.98 16.52
N ASN A 41 3.55 -11.53 17.06
CA ASN A 41 4.26 -10.96 18.19
C ASN A 41 5.33 -9.96 17.78
N ASN A 42 5.85 -10.07 16.56
CA ASN A 42 6.83 -9.14 16.01
C ASN A 42 6.18 -8.40 14.85
N LYS A 43 5.82 -7.14 15.10
CA LYS A 43 5.11 -6.29 14.14
C LYS A 43 6.05 -5.53 13.21
N SER A 44 7.31 -5.96 13.10
CA SER A 44 8.22 -5.41 12.10
C SER A 44 7.71 -5.71 10.71
N VAL A 45 7.60 -4.69 9.87
CA VAL A 45 7.04 -4.80 8.54
C VAL A 45 7.96 -5.60 7.64
N VAL A 46 7.43 -6.66 7.03
CA VAL A 46 8.08 -7.38 5.93
C VAL A 46 7.75 -6.71 4.60
N GLY A 47 6.50 -6.28 4.43
CA GLY A 47 6.08 -5.60 3.22
C GLY A 47 4.68 -5.03 3.34
N VAL A 48 4.34 -4.17 2.39
CA VAL A 48 3.03 -3.53 2.28
C VAL A 48 2.48 -3.74 0.88
N GLY A 49 1.31 -4.35 0.80
CA GLY A 49 0.56 -4.50 -0.45
C GLY A 49 -0.51 -3.44 -0.58
N ILE A 50 -0.60 -2.82 -1.75
CA ILE A 50 -1.61 -1.81 -2.05
C ILE A 50 -2.26 -2.17 -3.37
N ALA A 51 -3.57 -2.43 -3.33
CA ALA A 51 -4.37 -2.69 -4.53
C ALA A 51 -5.07 -1.40 -4.96
N ILE A 52 -4.84 -0.99 -6.20
CA ILE A 52 -5.45 0.23 -6.77
C ILE A 52 -6.78 -0.06 -7.44
N ASN A 53 -7.04 -1.30 -7.79
CA ASN A 53 -8.35 -1.81 -8.22
C ASN A 53 -8.35 -3.33 -8.08
N SER A 54 -9.41 -4.00 -8.52
CA SER A 54 -9.53 -5.46 -8.39
C SER A 54 -8.52 -6.25 -9.22
N MET A 55 -7.83 -5.60 -10.16
CA MET A 55 -6.96 -6.24 -11.15
C MET A 55 -5.50 -5.84 -11.01
N GLN A 56 -5.20 -4.78 -10.27
CA GLN A 56 -3.87 -4.20 -10.23
C GLN A 56 -3.49 -3.78 -8.82
N GLY A 57 -2.25 -4.02 -8.50
CA GLY A 57 -1.71 -3.60 -7.22
C GLY A 57 -0.20 -3.73 -7.20
N PHE A 58 0.38 -3.33 -6.09
CA PHE A 58 1.81 -3.45 -5.89
C PHE A 58 2.16 -3.80 -4.46
N TYR A 59 3.37 -4.27 -4.31
CA TYR A 59 3.96 -4.67 -3.03
C TYR A 59 5.32 -4.01 -2.90
N VAL A 60 5.59 -3.39 -1.77
CA VAL A 60 6.84 -2.69 -1.50
C VAL A 60 7.38 -3.11 -0.13
N THR A 61 8.69 -3.26 -0.04
CA THR A 61 9.37 -3.65 1.20
C THR A 61 10.18 -2.49 1.76
N PRO A 62 10.45 -2.49 3.10
CA PRO A 62 11.16 -1.38 3.76
C PRO A 62 12.58 -1.13 3.25
N ASP A 63 13.20 -2.13 2.60
CA ASP A 63 14.54 -1.97 2.02
C ASP A 63 14.54 -1.16 0.71
N ASP A 64 13.35 -0.92 0.14
CA ASP A 64 13.24 -0.10 -1.06
C ASP A 64 13.50 1.38 -0.71
N PRO A 65 14.37 2.07 -1.45
CA PRO A 65 14.66 3.48 -1.18
C PRO A 65 13.42 4.39 -1.24
N ASP A 66 12.40 4.00 -1.99
CA ASP A 66 11.17 4.76 -2.16
C ASP A 66 10.02 4.26 -1.28
N PHE A 67 10.30 3.38 -0.31
CA PHE A 67 9.27 2.77 0.53
C PHE A 67 8.35 3.83 1.17
N LEU A 68 8.92 4.83 1.84
CA LEU A 68 8.13 5.87 2.49
C LEU A 68 7.35 6.71 1.48
N ARG A 69 7.92 6.93 0.31
CA ARG A 69 7.25 7.68 -0.75
C ARG A 69 6.00 6.95 -1.23
N TYR A 70 6.05 5.63 -1.38
CA TYR A 70 4.89 4.84 -1.77
C TYR A 70 3.81 4.84 -0.68
N LEU A 71 4.21 4.86 0.58
CA LEU A 71 3.27 4.92 1.68
C LEU A 71 2.51 6.25 1.75
N THR A 72 2.97 7.31 1.08
CA THR A 72 2.23 8.57 1.03
C THR A 72 0.86 8.41 0.40
N LEU A 73 0.66 7.41 -0.47
CA LEU A 73 -0.64 7.09 -1.04
C LEU A 73 -1.67 6.77 0.04
N LEU A 74 -1.26 6.15 1.14
CA LEU A 74 -2.13 5.78 2.25
C LEU A 74 -2.56 6.98 3.10
N GLN A 75 -1.94 8.13 2.90
CA GLN A 75 -2.22 9.35 3.65
C GLN A 75 -2.81 10.46 2.78
N ASP A 76 -3.01 10.20 1.50
CA ASP A 76 -3.57 11.20 0.60
C ASP A 76 -5.04 11.44 0.95
N PRO A 77 -5.44 12.69 1.21
CA PRO A 77 -6.82 12.98 1.59
C PRO A 77 -7.84 12.72 0.47
N ARG A 78 -7.38 12.55 -0.78
CA ARG A 78 -8.23 12.22 -1.92
C ARG A 78 -8.56 10.72 -1.99
N THR A 79 -7.87 9.89 -1.18
CA THR A 79 -7.94 8.44 -1.26
C THR A 79 -8.51 7.87 0.02
N GLN A 80 -9.59 7.09 -0.09
CA GLN A 80 -10.06 6.25 0.99
C GLN A 80 -9.26 4.97 1.01
N VAL A 81 -8.73 4.59 2.17
CA VAL A 81 -7.94 3.36 2.33
C VAL A 81 -8.76 2.32 3.07
N ILE A 82 -8.91 1.16 2.45
CA ILE A 82 -9.56 -0.01 3.06
C ILE A 82 -8.48 -0.93 3.60
N TYR A 83 -8.45 -1.11 4.92
CA TYR A 83 -7.53 -2.03 5.58
C TYR A 83 -8.24 -3.33 5.92
N HIS A 84 -7.51 -4.44 5.87
CA HIS A 84 -8.05 -5.73 6.30
C HIS A 84 -8.35 -5.73 7.80
N ASN A 85 -7.45 -5.13 8.59
CA ASN A 85 -7.64 -4.92 10.03
C ASN A 85 -6.98 -3.60 10.40
N ALA A 86 -7.74 -2.50 10.35
CA ALA A 86 -7.20 -1.16 10.51
C ALA A 86 -6.46 -0.96 11.83
N PRO A 87 -6.96 -1.42 13.00
CA PRO A 87 -6.22 -1.25 14.24
C PRO A 87 -4.86 -1.94 14.23
N PHE A 88 -4.76 -3.12 13.63
CA PHE A 88 -3.50 -3.85 13.49
C PHE A 88 -2.59 -3.18 12.46
N ASP A 89 -3.10 -2.93 11.25
CA ASP A 89 -2.33 -2.39 10.13
C ASP A 89 -1.76 -1.00 10.48
N LEU A 90 -2.55 -0.14 11.11
CA LEU A 90 -2.09 1.19 11.50
C LEU A 90 -1.06 1.14 12.62
N ARG A 91 -1.15 0.16 13.51
CA ARG A 91 -0.14 -0.06 14.53
C ARG A 91 1.20 -0.49 13.91
N VAL A 92 1.13 -1.33 12.87
CA VAL A 92 2.29 -1.77 12.10
C VAL A 92 2.91 -0.61 11.32
N LEU A 93 2.08 0.27 10.75
CA LEU A 93 2.53 1.36 9.88
C LEU A 93 2.94 2.63 10.65
N ARG A 94 2.55 2.77 11.91
CA ARG A 94 2.86 3.96 12.70
C ARG A 94 4.36 4.29 12.76
N PRO A 95 5.27 3.33 12.94
CA PRO A 95 6.70 3.63 12.91
C PRO A 95 7.18 4.20 11.57
N HIS A 96 6.41 4.01 10.50
CA HIS A 96 6.68 4.55 9.17
C HIS A 96 5.90 5.84 8.91
N LYS A 97 5.34 6.46 9.97
CA LYS A 97 4.65 7.75 9.96
C LYS A 97 3.34 7.75 9.19
N VAL A 98 2.72 6.60 9.00
CA VAL A 98 1.37 6.52 8.46
C VAL A 98 0.37 6.75 9.58
N GLN A 99 -0.56 7.67 9.37
CA GLN A 99 -1.56 8.05 10.34
C GLN A 99 -2.98 7.84 9.80
N TYR A 100 -3.94 7.85 10.70
CA TYR A 100 -5.34 7.82 10.29
C TYR A 100 -5.65 9.04 9.43
N SER A 101 -6.20 8.80 8.25
CA SER A 101 -6.76 9.84 7.42
C SER A 101 -8.15 9.38 6.99
N ASN A 102 -8.30 8.93 5.77
CA ASN A 102 -9.57 8.52 5.19
C ASN A 102 -9.60 6.99 5.11
N ILE A 103 -10.00 6.31 6.20
CA ILE A 103 -9.90 4.85 6.29
C ILE A 103 -11.25 4.17 6.40
N ASP A 104 -11.28 2.91 5.92
CA ASP A 104 -12.35 1.95 6.16
C ASP A 104 -11.71 0.62 6.58
N ASP A 105 -12.43 -0.17 7.36
CA ASP A 105 -11.92 -1.43 7.91
C ASP A 105 -12.85 -2.57 7.57
N THR A 106 -12.43 -3.45 6.67
CA THR A 106 -13.23 -4.58 6.26
C THR A 106 -13.45 -5.62 7.36
N ALA A 107 -12.60 -5.66 8.38
CA ALA A 107 -12.76 -6.57 9.51
C ALA A 107 -13.95 -6.20 10.40
N ASN A 108 -14.44 -4.98 10.30
CA ASN A 108 -15.55 -4.47 11.08
C ASN A 108 -16.86 -4.31 10.28
N LEU A 109 -16.86 -4.78 9.04
CA LEU A 109 -18.05 -4.73 8.19
C LEU A 109 -18.98 -5.98 8.41
#